data_175c1aca68e484074e201be47039337a
#
_entry.id   175c1aca68e484074e201be47039337a
#
_cell.length_a   1.000
_cell.length_b   1.000
_cell.length_c   1.000
_cell.angle_alpha   90.00
_cell.angle_beta   90.00
_cell.angle_gamma   90.00
#
_symmetry.space_group_name_H-M   'P 1'
#
loop_
_entity.id
_entity.type
_entity.pdbx_description
1 polymer ?
#
loop_
_entity_poly.entity_id
_entity_poly.type
_entity_poly.pdbx_seq_one_letter_code
_entity_poly.pdbx_strand_id
1 'polypeptide(L)'
;MSNNPWWRGAVIYQIYPRSFLDANGDGVGDLPGIIERLDYVAALGVDAIWISPFFKSPMADFGYDIADYRAVDPLFGRLEDFDRLLAKAHGLGLKVMIDQVLSHTSIEHAWFRESRQDRTNPKADWYVWADPREDG
;
A
#
# COMPACT_ATOMS: atom_id res chain seq x y z
N MET A 1 35.45 5.57 -2.08
CA MET A 1 34.00 5.79 -1.88
C MET A 1 33.33 4.43 -2.00
N SER A 2 32.66 3.94 -0.96
CA SER A 2 32.02 2.62 -1.00
C SER A 2 30.86 2.66 -2.00
N ASN A 3 30.94 1.82 -3.02
CA ASN A 3 29.91 1.70 -4.06
C ASN A 3 28.70 0.86 -3.56
N ASN A 4 28.40 0.93 -2.25
CA ASN A 4 27.32 0.18 -1.65
C ASN A 4 25.98 0.86 -1.95
N PRO A 5 24.96 0.10 -2.38
CA PRO A 5 23.59 0.61 -2.50
C PRO A 5 23.12 1.22 -1.18
N TRP A 6 22.34 2.30 -1.25
CA TRP A 6 21.88 3.07 -0.08
C TRP A 6 21.16 2.20 0.97
N TRP A 7 20.44 1.17 0.52
CA TRP A 7 19.66 0.28 1.37
C TRP A 7 20.52 -0.72 2.18
N ARG A 8 21.81 -0.89 1.83
CA ARG A 8 22.71 -1.74 2.60
C ARG A 8 23.07 -1.09 3.92
N GLY A 9 22.57 -1.65 5.02
CA GLY A 9 22.76 -1.12 6.36
C GLY A 9 21.77 -0.01 6.73
N ALA A 10 20.80 0.31 5.87
CA ALA A 10 19.77 1.29 6.16
C ALA A 10 18.80 0.78 7.24
N VAL A 11 18.36 1.71 8.07
CA VAL A 11 17.26 1.49 9.04
C VAL A 11 15.97 1.97 8.40
N ILE A 12 15.00 1.06 8.28
CA ILE A 12 13.70 1.34 7.66
C ILE A 12 12.63 1.28 8.73
N TYR A 13 11.89 2.36 8.91
CA TYR A 13 10.77 2.44 9.86
C TYR A 13 9.47 2.05 9.18
N GLN A 14 8.84 0.96 9.63
CA GLN A 14 7.55 0.55 9.10
C GLN A 14 6.43 1.38 9.71
N ILE A 15 5.51 1.83 8.87
CA ILE A 15 4.28 2.52 9.25
C ILE A 15 3.08 1.71 8.78
N TYR A 16 2.23 1.27 9.72
CA TYR A 16 0.91 0.75 9.41
C TYR A 16 -0.09 1.92 9.52
N PRO A 17 -0.58 2.46 8.40
CA PRO A 17 -1.36 3.71 8.40
C PRO A 17 -2.51 3.67 9.38
N ARG A 18 -3.28 2.59 9.37
CA ARG A 18 -4.50 2.39 10.16
C ARG A 18 -4.34 2.62 11.66
N SER A 19 -3.16 2.34 12.22
CA SER A 19 -2.89 2.42 13.66
C SER A 19 -1.85 3.46 14.05
N PHE A 20 -1.39 4.31 13.11
CA PHE A 20 -0.29 5.21 13.39
C PHE A 20 -0.73 6.54 14.02
N LEU A 21 -1.56 7.30 13.32
CA LEU A 21 -2.19 8.52 13.82
C LEU A 21 -3.45 8.82 13.02
N ASP A 22 -4.54 9.02 13.72
CA ASP A 22 -5.83 9.46 13.20
C ASP A 22 -5.86 11.00 13.24
N ALA A 23 -5.80 11.64 12.08
CA ALA A 23 -5.81 13.10 11.98
C ALA A 23 -7.22 13.68 11.83
N ASN A 24 -8.20 12.87 11.42
CA ASN A 24 -9.56 13.33 11.16
C ASN A 24 -10.55 12.98 12.28
N GLY A 25 -10.15 12.11 13.22
CA GLY A 25 -10.95 11.72 14.40
C GLY A 25 -11.98 10.64 14.13
N ASP A 26 -11.82 9.84 13.07
CA ASP A 26 -12.75 8.75 12.75
C ASP A 26 -12.40 7.40 13.40
N GLY A 27 -11.32 7.35 14.16
CA GLY A 27 -10.83 6.15 14.84
C GLY A 27 -9.85 5.32 14.03
N VAL A 28 -9.47 5.78 12.82
CA VAL A 28 -8.54 5.10 11.92
C VAL A 28 -7.40 6.04 11.56
N GLY A 29 -6.17 5.58 11.69
CA GLY A 29 -5.00 6.33 11.24
C GLY A 29 -4.98 6.51 9.73
N ASP A 30 -4.42 7.63 9.27
CA ASP A 30 -4.48 8.08 7.89
C ASP A 30 -3.17 8.70 7.38
N LEU A 31 -3.08 9.01 6.08
CA LEU A 31 -1.91 9.65 5.48
C LEU A 31 -1.65 11.05 6.05
N PRO A 32 -2.65 11.91 6.30
CA PRO A 32 -2.44 13.16 7.02
C PRO A 32 -1.78 12.96 8.38
N GLY A 33 -2.20 11.99 9.15
CA GLY A 33 -1.60 11.66 10.45
C GLY A 33 -0.14 11.22 10.32
N ILE A 34 0.20 10.45 9.28
CA ILE A 34 1.60 10.12 9.00
C ILE A 34 2.39 11.40 8.73
N ILE A 35 1.85 12.31 7.90
CA ILE A 35 2.51 13.60 7.58
C ILE A 35 2.81 14.38 8.86
N GLU A 36 1.87 14.44 9.81
CA GLU A 36 2.04 15.16 11.07
C GLU A 36 3.21 14.65 11.90
N ARG A 37 3.51 13.34 11.84
CA ARG A 37 4.53 12.68 12.65
C ARG A 37 5.84 12.38 11.92
N LEU A 38 6.00 12.77 10.66
CA LEU A 38 7.23 12.50 9.91
C LEU A 38 8.47 13.12 10.54
N ASP A 39 8.35 14.29 11.17
CA ASP A 39 9.49 14.93 11.87
C ASP A 39 9.98 14.06 13.02
N TYR A 40 9.07 13.45 13.78
CA TYR A 40 9.41 12.50 14.84
C TYR A 40 10.13 11.28 14.26
N VAL A 41 9.62 10.70 13.18
CA VAL A 41 10.24 9.52 12.56
C VAL A 41 11.64 9.85 12.03
N ALA A 42 11.81 11.01 11.39
CA ALA A 42 13.12 11.48 10.92
C ALA A 42 14.10 11.69 12.08
N ALA A 43 13.63 12.23 13.21
CA ALA A 43 14.47 12.44 14.41
C ALA A 43 14.98 11.14 15.05
N LEU A 44 14.40 9.99 14.73
CA LEU A 44 14.91 8.68 15.15
C LEU A 44 16.20 8.28 14.40
N GLY A 45 16.58 9.02 13.35
CA GLY A 45 17.79 8.75 12.58
C GLY A 45 17.64 7.60 11.59
N VAL A 46 16.40 7.29 11.14
CA VAL A 46 16.14 6.27 10.14
C VAL A 46 16.39 6.80 8.73
N ASP A 47 16.70 5.90 7.79
CA ASP A 47 17.02 6.25 6.40
C ASP A 47 15.77 6.27 5.50
N ALA A 48 14.77 5.49 5.87
CA ALA A 48 13.58 5.33 5.06
C ALA A 48 12.35 5.01 5.92
N ILE A 49 11.18 5.24 5.36
CA ILE A 49 9.90 4.70 5.84
C ILE A 49 9.38 3.65 4.87
N TRP A 50 8.72 2.63 5.39
CA TRP A 50 7.93 1.65 4.64
C TRP A 50 6.48 1.75 5.09
N ILE A 51 5.58 2.04 4.15
CA ILE A 51 4.15 2.21 4.41
C ILE A 51 3.43 0.94 3.95
N SER A 52 2.74 0.27 4.88
CA SER A 52 1.85 -0.86 4.58
C SER A 52 0.73 -0.42 3.62
N PRO A 53 0.04 -1.35 2.92
CA PRO A 53 -0.86 -0.99 1.83
C PRO A 53 -1.92 0.04 2.23
N PHE A 54 -2.09 1.06 1.41
CA PHE A 54 -3.09 2.11 1.54
C PHE A 54 -3.90 2.32 0.25
N PHE A 55 -3.73 1.42 -0.73
CA PHE A 55 -4.51 1.40 -1.96
C PHE A 55 -5.97 1.07 -1.68
N LYS A 56 -6.85 1.43 -2.63
CA LYS A 56 -8.27 1.11 -2.55
C LYS A 56 -8.47 -0.40 -2.37
N SER A 57 -9.18 -0.77 -1.30
CA SER A 57 -9.39 -2.15 -0.88
C SER A 57 -10.74 -2.30 -0.19
N PRO A 58 -11.46 -3.43 -0.34
CA PRO A 58 -12.62 -3.74 0.49
C PRO A 58 -12.24 -4.10 1.94
N MET A 59 -10.94 -4.08 2.28
CA MET A 59 -10.40 -4.35 3.62
C MET A 59 -10.72 -5.74 4.19
N ALA A 60 -10.99 -6.72 3.34
CA ALA A 60 -11.17 -8.11 3.76
C ALA A 60 -9.86 -8.71 4.33
N ASP A 61 -8.72 -8.25 3.81
CA ASP A 61 -7.37 -8.59 4.30
C ASP A 61 -6.59 -7.31 4.67
N PHE A 62 -7.26 -6.36 5.32
CA PHE A 62 -6.68 -5.14 5.90
C PHE A 62 -5.79 -4.33 4.93
N GLY A 63 -6.16 -4.29 3.64
CA GLY A 63 -5.46 -3.54 2.60
C GLY A 63 -4.58 -4.40 1.69
N TYR A 64 -4.30 -5.64 2.04
CA TYR A 64 -3.55 -6.56 1.17
C TYR A 64 -4.41 -7.17 0.05
N ASP A 65 -5.71 -6.93 0.05
CA ASP A 65 -6.69 -7.28 -0.98
C ASP A 65 -7.00 -6.05 -1.84
N ILE A 66 -6.08 -5.70 -2.75
CA ILE A 66 -6.14 -4.45 -3.52
C ILE A 66 -7.21 -4.54 -4.62
N ALA A 67 -8.14 -3.58 -4.62
CA ALA A 67 -9.19 -3.44 -5.63
C ALA A 67 -8.82 -2.44 -6.74
N ASP A 68 -7.94 -1.48 -6.46
CA ASP A 68 -7.41 -0.53 -7.43
C ASP A 68 -6.01 -0.06 -7.01
N TYR A 69 -4.99 -0.42 -7.80
CA TYR A 69 -3.59 -0.04 -7.57
C TYR A 69 -3.28 1.44 -7.89
N ARG A 70 -4.22 2.18 -8.45
CA ARG A 70 -4.04 3.55 -8.91
C ARG A 70 -4.77 4.57 -8.05
N ALA A 71 -5.44 4.12 -6.99
CA ALA A 71 -6.20 4.96 -6.09
C ALA A 71 -5.81 4.69 -4.63
N VAL A 72 -5.73 5.76 -3.84
CA VAL A 72 -5.66 5.69 -2.38
C VAL A 72 -7.05 5.33 -1.86
N ASP A 73 -7.14 4.47 -0.86
CA ASP A 73 -8.40 4.19 -0.19
C ASP A 73 -8.89 5.45 0.55
N PRO A 74 -10.17 5.85 0.37
CA PRO A 74 -10.72 7.03 1.07
C PRO A 74 -10.58 6.97 2.59
N LEU A 75 -10.46 5.78 3.18
CA LEU A 75 -10.21 5.59 4.60
C LEU A 75 -8.88 6.22 5.04
N PHE A 76 -7.88 6.23 4.16
CA PHE A 76 -6.54 6.73 4.46
C PHE A 76 -6.26 8.12 3.88
N GLY A 77 -7.15 8.65 3.04
CA GLY A 77 -6.98 9.95 2.41
C GLY A 77 -7.12 9.92 0.89
N ARG A 78 -6.36 10.78 0.21
CA ARG A 78 -6.39 10.97 -1.24
C ARG A 78 -4.99 10.88 -1.82
N LEU A 79 -4.89 10.83 -3.13
CA LEU A 79 -3.60 10.81 -3.83
C LEU A 79 -2.76 12.06 -3.52
N GLU A 80 -3.41 13.21 -3.41
CA GLU A 80 -2.75 14.47 -3.04
C GLU A 80 -2.15 14.43 -1.63
N ASP A 81 -2.72 13.64 -0.72
CA ASP A 81 -2.15 13.41 0.62
C ASP A 81 -0.87 12.58 0.53
N PHE A 82 -0.86 11.58 -0.34
CA PHE A 82 0.36 10.81 -0.61
C PHE A 82 1.46 11.68 -1.24
N ASP A 83 1.11 12.55 -2.20
CA ASP A 83 2.06 13.47 -2.81
C ASP A 83 2.66 14.42 -1.77
N ARG A 84 1.85 14.94 -0.84
CA ARG A 84 2.32 15.78 0.28
C ARG A 84 3.22 15.01 1.25
N LEU A 85 2.85 13.75 1.55
CA LEU A 85 3.66 12.86 2.38
C LEU A 85 5.04 12.65 1.75
N LEU A 86 5.07 12.32 0.46
CA LEU A 86 6.30 12.08 -0.29
C LEU A 86 7.20 13.33 -0.31
N ALA A 87 6.62 14.49 -0.59
CA ALA A 87 7.36 15.76 -0.59
C ALA A 87 7.96 16.07 0.79
N LYS A 88 7.19 15.89 1.87
CA LYS A 88 7.68 16.12 3.24
C LYS A 88 8.76 15.11 3.63
N ALA A 89 8.57 13.82 3.36
CA ALA A 89 9.55 12.79 3.64
C ALA A 89 10.88 13.07 2.94
N HIS A 90 10.85 13.42 1.66
CA HIS A 90 12.05 13.77 0.91
C HIS A 90 12.71 15.05 1.45
N GLY A 91 11.93 16.04 1.86
CA GLY A 91 12.44 17.26 2.52
C GLY A 91 13.18 16.99 3.84
N LEU A 92 12.79 15.91 4.52
CA LEU A 92 13.44 15.42 5.76
C LEU A 92 14.58 14.44 5.48
N GLY A 93 14.91 14.16 4.22
CA GLY A 93 15.95 13.21 3.82
C GLY A 93 15.55 11.74 3.88
N LEU A 94 14.28 11.44 4.18
CA LEU A 94 13.76 10.08 4.23
C LEU A 94 13.43 9.56 2.82
N LYS A 95 13.77 8.31 2.55
CA LYS A 95 13.24 7.57 1.40
C LYS A 95 11.90 6.95 1.74
N VAL A 96 11.06 6.80 0.74
CA VAL A 96 9.72 6.22 0.91
C VAL A 96 9.64 4.91 0.13
N MET A 97 9.23 3.86 0.83
CA MET A 97 8.89 2.56 0.27
C MET A 97 7.41 2.32 0.49
N ILE A 98 6.71 1.88 -0.55
CA ILE A 98 5.32 1.45 -0.46
C ILE A 98 5.24 -0.07 -0.58
N ASP A 99 4.32 -0.66 0.16
CA ASP A 99 4.05 -2.08 0.06
C ASP A 99 3.31 -2.37 -1.24
N GLN A 100 3.87 -3.23 -2.07
CA GLN A 100 3.36 -3.52 -3.40
C GLN A 100 2.92 -4.98 -3.48
N VAL A 101 1.62 -5.21 -3.35
CA VAL A 101 1.03 -6.56 -3.41
C VAL A 101 0.85 -6.97 -4.87
N LEU A 102 1.80 -7.71 -5.43
CA LEU A 102 1.81 -8.10 -6.84
C LEU A 102 1.38 -9.54 -7.10
N SER A 103 1.31 -10.38 -6.06
CA SER A 103 1.02 -11.81 -6.19
C SER A 103 -0.46 -12.14 -6.41
N HIS A 104 -1.35 -11.22 -6.04
CA HIS A 104 -2.80 -11.38 -6.12
C HIS A 104 -3.51 -10.02 -6.13
N THR A 105 -4.80 -10.04 -6.37
CA THR A 105 -5.68 -8.88 -6.22
C THR A 105 -6.86 -9.22 -5.31
N SER A 106 -7.62 -8.19 -4.93
CA SER A 106 -8.95 -8.40 -4.38
C SER A 106 -9.87 -9.08 -5.41
N ILE A 107 -10.82 -9.86 -4.94
CA ILE A 107 -11.94 -10.35 -5.78
C ILE A 107 -12.78 -9.20 -6.33
N GLU A 108 -12.67 -8.01 -5.75
CA GLU A 108 -13.34 -6.80 -6.21
C GLU A 108 -12.57 -6.03 -7.28
N HIS A 109 -11.34 -6.42 -7.56
CA HIS A 109 -10.55 -5.81 -8.62
C HIS A 109 -11.22 -6.05 -9.99
N ALA A 110 -11.26 -5.01 -10.83
CA ALA A 110 -11.89 -5.09 -12.14
C ALA A 110 -11.32 -6.23 -13.00
N TRP A 111 -10.02 -6.48 -12.93
CA TRP A 111 -9.37 -7.58 -13.63
C TRP A 111 -9.90 -8.95 -13.21
N PHE A 112 -10.03 -9.17 -11.90
CA PHE A 112 -10.57 -10.42 -11.37
C PHE A 112 -12.03 -10.62 -11.77
N ARG A 113 -12.85 -9.55 -11.63
CA ARG A 113 -14.27 -9.60 -12.02
C ARG A 113 -14.47 -9.92 -13.49
N GLU A 114 -13.60 -9.39 -14.37
CA GLU A 114 -13.62 -9.70 -15.80
C GLU A 114 -13.14 -11.14 -16.05
N SER A 115 -12.00 -11.54 -15.48
CA SER A 115 -11.42 -12.86 -15.65
C SER A 115 -12.37 -13.99 -15.29
N ARG A 116 -13.16 -13.82 -14.21
CA ARG A 116 -14.09 -14.86 -13.70
C ARG A 116 -15.38 -15.02 -14.51
N GLN A 117 -15.66 -14.15 -15.49
CA GLN A 117 -16.94 -14.20 -16.23
C GLN A 117 -17.07 -15.43 -17.11
N ASP A 118 -16.01 -15.75 -17.87
CA ASP A 118 -15.97 -16.89 -18.77
C ASP A 118 -14.53 -17.16 -19.23
N ARG A 119 -14.33 -18.27 -19.96
CA ARG A 119 -13.00 -18.69 -20.43
C ARG A 119 -12.53 -17.97 -21.72
N THR A 120 -13.35 -17.08 -22.30
CA THR A 120 -13.10 -16.45 -23.61
C THR A 120 -12.80 -14.97 -23.50
N ASN A 121 -12.95 -14.36 -22.32
CA ASN A 121 -12.68 -12.94 -22.13
C ASN A 121 -11.17 -12.64 -22.17
N PRO A 122 -10.73 -11.41 -22.53
CA PRO A 122 -9.33 -11.05 -22.70
C PRO A 122 -8.45 -11.24 -21.45
N LYS A 123 -9.06 -11.35 -20.28
CA LYS A 123 -8.35 -11.54 -19.00
C LYS A 123 -8.55 -12.92 -18.38
N ALA A 124 -9.14 -13.87 -19.13
CA ALA A 124 -9.39 -15.23 -18.63
C ALA A 124 -8.12 -15.85 -18.00
N ASP A 125 -6.97 -15.69 -18.66
CA ASP A 125 -5.69 -16.25 -18.23
C ASP A 125 -4.87 -15.34 -17.29
N TRP A 126 -5.44 -14.23 -16.83
CA TRP A 126 -4.74 -13.34 -15.88
C TRP A 126 -4.71 -13.91 -14.46
N TYR A 127 -5.59 -14.88 -14.19
CA TYR A 127 -5.68 -15.60 -12.93
C TYR A 127 -5.66 -17.09 -13.18
N VAL A 128 -5.22 -17.85 -12.19
CA VAL A 128 -5.21 -19.31 -12.25
C VAL A 128 -6.60 -19.83 -11.88
N TRP A 129 -7.24 -20.51 -12.81
CA TRP A 129 -8.54 -21.16 -12.63
C TRP A 129 -8.39 -22.66 -12.77
N ALA A 130 -9.11 -23.41 -11.97
CA ALA A 130 -9.17 -24.86 -12.04
C ALA A 130 -10.61 -25.32 -11.87
N ASP A 131 -10.96 -26.43 -12.54
CA ASP A 131 -12.23 -27.07 -12.27
C ASP A 131 -12.18 -27.71 -10.86
N PRO A 132 -13.31 -27.70 -10.12
CA PRO A 132 -13.37 -28.34 -8.83
C PRO A 132 -13.10 -29.85 -8.96
N ARG A 133 -12.57 -30.46 -7.90
CA ARG A 133 -12.47 -31.91 -7.84
C ARG A 133 -13.87 -32.52 -7.72
N GLU A 134 -14.01 -33.81 -8.12
CA GLU A 134 -15.28 -34.53 -8.04
C GLU A 134 -15.80 -34.66 -6.60
N ASP A 135 -14.92 -34.56 -5.62
CA ASP A 135 -15.23 -34.68 -4.17
C ASP A 135 -15.42 -33.30 -3.46
N GLY A 136 -15.37 -32.18 -4.24
CA GLY A 136 -15.59 -30.82 -3.73
C GLY A 136 -14.32 -30.08 -3.31
#